data_4cf5f9f84ca69a4083a5be00d37500b6
#
_entry.id   4cf5f9f84ca69a4083a5be00d37500b6
#
_cell.length_a   1.000
_cell.length_b   1.000
_cell.length_c   1.000
_cell.angle_alpha   90.00
_cell.angle_beta   90.00
_cell.angle_gamma   90.00
#
_symmetry.space_group_name_H-M   'P 1'
#
loop_
_entity.id
_entity.type
_entity.pdbx_description
1 polymer ?
#
loop_
_entity_poly.entity_id
_entity_poly.type
_entity_poly.pdbx_seq_one_letter_code
_entity_poly.pdbx_strand_id
1 'polypeptide(L)'
;MRRIWLIFYITLLGGASICAQNKQLLYDFYEIPQSLMVNPGVKTSQKWHTGIPFISGLAFQAGTSGVTVNDLFANDGIDFTTKVRERVLDAMTHRDDFSTTSQIEGFNVGFRGKNRPDDYYSFGVYGETDIIVYWPRDLAILAFEGNGGANIGRSFDLGDVSLRGEMVNVFHFGINRKISNTLTVGARAKLYSSVLQFQSTGNSGFFRTTQGQDNIYVSTLTADMQLRTAGFKEIFDILDDDTRSARDELPSLFTKRVLLGGNLGLGFDAGFSYNLNPQTTITASVLDVGFIHQSKDVQNYTLRGSANTEGITVFLPEDIDNVNNDLWQDLVDDIEESLPYEENNESYISLRPVKAYGSIRYDFGEGGNGFENCGCGVNVGSGSNRDYYPNSVGGQLYMIKRPRGIQAALTGFYQRRFGRVLSLKTTYTVDKYSFTNVGLGLNLQAGPINFYVLGDNLLSYRNVADSHYASLQFGFNIISWNSN
;
A
#
# COMPACT_ATOMS: atom_id res chain seq x y z
N MET A 1 4.17 4.15 -27.38
CA MET A 1 3.86 2.76 -27.01
C MET A 1 4.90 2.08 -26.15
N ARG A 2 6.19 2.11 -26.42
CA ARG A 2 7.24 1.64 -25.49
C ARG A 2 7.04 2.21 -24.06
N ARG A 3 6.60 3.46 -23.91
CA ARG A 3 6.35 4.14 -22.62
C ARG A 3 5.19 3.52 -21.84
N ILE A 4 4.08 3.21 -22.50
CA ILE A 4 2.90 2.57 -21.87
C ILE A 4 3.23 1.14 -21.45
N TRP A 5 3.93 0.39 -22.29
CA TRP A 5 4.42 -0.94 -21.98
C TRP A 5 5.42 -0.96 -20.83
N LEU A 6 6.20 0.11 -20.64
CA LEU A 6 7.14 0.20 -19.53
C LEU A 6 6.42 0.45 -18.20
N ILE A 7 5.39 1.30 -18.18
CA ILE A 7 4.52 1.48 -17.01
C ILE A 7 3.83 0.15 -16.71
N PHE A 8 3.36 -0.54 -17.72
CA PHE A 8 2.74 -1.87 -17.59
C PHE A 8 3.78 -2.94 -17.17
N TYR A 9 5.02 -2.90 -17.68
CA TYR A 9 6.10 -3.80 -17.25
C TYR A 9 6.64 -3.47 -15.85
N ILE A 10 6.72 -2.21 -15.45
CA ILE A 10 7.09 -1.82 -14.08
C ILE A 10 6.00 -2.28 -13.09
N THR A 11 4.73 -2.24 -13.49
CA THR A 11 3.63 -2.84 -12.70
C THR A 11 3.64 -4.37 -12.76
N LEU A 12 4.08 -4.99 -13.86
CA LEU A 12 4.15 -6.45 -14.01
C LEU A 12 5.43 -7.07 -13.40
N LEU A 13 6.55 -6.37 -13.31
CA LEU A 13 7.75 -6.81 -12.58
C LEU A 13 7.55 -6.79 -11.05
N GLY A 14 6.49 -6.13 -10.57
CA GLY A 14 5.90 -6.36 -9.26
C GLY A 14 5.00 -7.60 -9.18
N GLY A 15 4.97 -8.41 -10.23
CA GLY A 15 4.03 -9.52 -10.42
C GLY A 15 4.20 -10.71 -9.52
N ALA A 16 3.81 -10.54 -8.26
CA ALA A 16 3.04 -11.51 -7.52
C ALA A 16 1.89 -10.72 -6.94
N SER A 17 0.71 -10.86 -7.55
CA SER A 17 -0.54 -10.23 -7.12
C SER A 17 -0.83 -10.61 -5.68
N ILE A 18 -0.61 -9.72 -4.73
CA ILE A 18 -0.91 -9.91 -3.32
C ILE A 18 -1.38 -8.58 -2.71
N CYS A 19 -2.49 -8.58 -2.03
CA CYS A 19 -3.47 -7.50 -1.87
C CYS A 19 -3.61 -6.87 -0.46
N ALA A 20 -4.21 -5.71 -0.33
CA ALA A 20 -4.07 -4.66 0.67
C ALA A 20 -4.82 -4.82 2.01
N GLN A 21 -4.14 -5.25 3.06
CA GLN A 21 -4.44 -4.86 4.44
C GLN A 21 -3.17 -4.36 5.13
N ASN A 22 -3.21 -3.12 5.61
CA ASN A 22 -2.01 -2.43 6.04
C ASN A 22 -1.58 -2.87 7.44
N LYS A 23 -0.78 -3.95 7.55
CA LYS A 23 -0.05 -4.34 8.77
C LYS A 23 -0.89 -4.51 10.03
N GLN A 24 -2.16 -4.92 9.91
CA GLN A 24 -3.05 -5.09 11.08
C GLN A 24 -2.59 -6.24 11.99
N LEU A 25 -2.02 -7.31 11.42
CA LEU A 25 -1.39 -8.36 12.20
C LEU A 25 -0.23 -7.85 13.04
N LEU A 26 0.55 -6.89 12.51
CA LEU A 26 1.69 -6.31 13.22
C LEU A 26 1.27 -5.33 14.34
N TYR A 27 0.13 -4.65 14.19
CA TYR A 27 -0.35 -3.71 15.19
C TYR A 27 -0.62 -4.43 16.52
N ASP A 28 -0.16 -3.87 17.63
CA ASP A 28 -0.19 -4.49 18.98
C ASP A 28 0.52 -5.86 19.10
N PHE A 29 1.43 -6.19 18.17
CA PHE A 29 2.26 -7.37 18.29
C PHE A 29 3.63 -6.97 18.89
N TYR A 30 3.65 -6.73 20.20
CA TYR A 30 4.74 -6.07 20.94
C TYR A 30 6.08 -6.83 20.92
N GLU A 31 6.06 -8.12 20.62
CA GLU A 31 7.24 -8.97 20.53
C GLU A 31 8.08 -8.67 19.28
N ILE A 32 7.48 -8.05 18.27
CA ILE A 32 8.12 -7.72 17.00
C ILE A 32 8.57 -6.26 17.04
N PRO A 33 9.88 -5.95 16.86
CA PRO A 33 10.37 -4.57 16.90
C PRO A 33 9.72 -3.64 15.89
N GLN A 34 9.31 -4.18 14.72
CA GLN A 34 8.64 -3.44 13.66
C GLN A 34 7.25 -2.93 14.07
N SER A 35 6.68 -3.37 15.21
CA SER A 35 5.47 -2.80 15.77
C SER A 35 5.60 -1.30 16.05
N LEU A 36 6.83 -0.82 16.32
CA LEU A 36 7.15 0.61 16.40
C LEU A 36 6.85 1.37 15.09
N MET A 37 6.88 0.69 13.93
CA MET A 37 6.58 1.30 12.63
C MET A 37 5.09 1.63 12.45
N VAL A 38 4.20 0.92 13.14
CA VAL A 38 2.75 1.13 13.09
C VAL A 38 2.21 1.87 14.32
N ASN A 39 2.95 1.87 15.44
CA ASN A 39 2.65 2.68 16.61
C ASN A 39 3.96 3.13 17.30
N PRO A 40 4.40 4.38 17.14
CA PRO A 40 5.60 4.87 17.84
C PRO A 40 5.50 4.81 19.37
N GLY A 41 4.26 4.82 19.91
CA GLY A 41 3.98 4.74 21.36
C GLY A 41 3.73 3.31 21.87
N VAL A 42 4.12 2.28 21.13
CA VAL A 42 4.02 0.89 21.58
C VAL A 42 4.97 0.60 22.74
N LYS A 43 4.55 -0.27 23.66
CA LYS A 43 5.43 -0.68 24.78
C LYS A 43 6.63 -1.46 24.24
N THR A 44 7.82 -1.07 24.67
CA THR A 44 9.09 -1.73 24.31
C THR A 44 9.68 -2.40 25.54
N SER A 45 10.06 -3.66 25.42
CA SER A 45 10.74 -4.44 26.48
C SER A 45 12.23 -4.68 26.20
N GLN A 46 12.65 -4.47 24.95
CA GLN A 46 14.02 -4.69 24.51
C GLN A 46 14.97 -3.61 25.08
N LYS A 47 16.22 -3.99 25.32
CA LYS A 47 17.34 -3.05 25.57
C LYS A 47 17.76 -2.40 24.26
N TRP A 48 17.93 -3.21 23.23
CA TRP A 48 18.17 -2.78 21.87
C TRP A 48 17.70 -3.84 20.87
N HIS A 49 17.44 -3.41 19.64
CA HIS A 49 17.26 -4.29 18.51
C HIS A 49 18.01 -3.74 17.30
N THR A 50 18.38 -4.62 16.40
CA THR A 50 18.82 -4.27 15.06
C THR A 50 18.18 -5.23 14.04
N GLY A 51 17.63 -4.67 13.00
CA GLY A 51 17.17 -5.46 11.86
C GLY A 51 18.35 -5.88 10.98
N ILE A 52 18.28 -7.09 10.42
CA ILE A 52 19.25 -7.50 9.40
C ILE A 52 18.92 -6.72 8.11
N PRO A 53 19.89 -6.01 7.52
CA PRO A 53 19.64 -5.16 6.35
C PRO A 53 18.90 -5.90 5.23
N PHE A 54 17.88 -5.25 4.65
CA PHE A 54 17.02 -5.70 3.57
C PHE A 54 16.13 -6.92 3.84
N ILE A 55 16.29 -7.61 4.99
CA ILE A 55 15.43 -8.75 5.37
C ILE A 55 14.81 -8.59 6.76
N SER A 56 14.98 -7.46 7.43
CA SER A 56 14.39 -7.19 8.75
C SER A 56 12.90 -6.89 8.70
N GLY A 57 12.42 -6.35 7.59
CA GLY A 57 11.03 -5.97 7.40
C GLY A 57 10.70 -5.92 5.92
N LEU A 58 10.25 -7.05 5.39
CA LEU A 58 9.70 -7.16 4.05
C LEU A 58 8.19 -7.29 4.16
N ALA A 59 7.45 -6.37 3.56
CA ALA A 59 5.99 -6.40 3.54
C ALA A 59 5.49 -6.14 2.11
N PHE A 60 4.61 -7.01 1.65
CA PHE A 60 3.96 -6.93 0.37
C PHE A 60 2.47 -7.12 0.56
N GLN A 61 1.71 -6.31 -0.14
CA GLN A 61 0.27 -6.38 -0.13
C GLN A 61 -0.29 -5.79 -1.42
N ALA A 62 -1.37 -6.33 -1.94
CA ALA A 62 -2.12 -5.77 -3.07
C ALA A 62 -3.64 -6.04 -2.94
N GLY A 63 -4.63 -5.27 -3.46
CA GLY A 63 -6.09 -5.33 -3.41
C GLY A 63 -6.78 -5.09 -4.71
N THR A 64 -7.79 -5.90 -4.98
CA THR A 64 -8.74 -5.63 -6.03
C THR A 64 -10.15 -5.71 -5.49
N SER A 65 -10.95 -4.71 -5.75
CA SER A 65 -12.38 -4.78 -5.54
C SER A 65 -13.11 -4.98 -6.87
N GLY A 66 -14.23 -5.65 -6.82
CA GLY A 66 -15.07 -5.92 -8.00
C GLY A 66 -14.68 -7.16 -8.78
N VAL A 67 -13.43 -7.35 -9.17
CA VAL A 67 -12.99 -8.43 -10.08
C VAL A 67 -11.72 -9.08 -9.60
N THR A 68 -11.66 -10.41 -9.66
CA THR A 68 -10.46 -11.22 -9.39
C THR A 68 -9.77 -11.63 -10.69
N VAL A 69 -8.52 -12.07 -10.58
CA VAL A 69 -7.80 -12.66 -11.72
C VAL A 69 -8.49 -13.94 -12.19
N ASN A 70 -9.07 -14.70 -11.25
CA ASN A 70 -9.80 -15.92 -11.54
C ASN A 70 -11.08 -15.68 -12.34
N ASP A 71 -11.78 -14.57 -12.10
CA ASP A 71 -13.00 -14.20 -12.84
C ASP A 71 -12.72 -14.08 -14.34
N LEU A 72 -11.54 -13.59 -14.72
CA LEU A 72 -11.12 -13.42 -16.10
C LEU A 72 -10.44 -14.66 -16.69
N PHE A 73 -9.53 -15.28 -15.93
CA PHE A 73 -8.57 -16.25 -16.47
C PHE A 73 -8.74 -17.68 -15.93
N ALA A 74 -9.85 -18.00 -15.23
CA ALA A 74 -10.13 -19.36 -14.80
C ALA A 74 -10.25 -20.31 -16.02
N ASN A 75 -9.65 -21.48 -15.93
CA ASN A 75 -9.79 -22.52 -16.94
C ASN A 75 -11.03 -23.39 -16.64
N ASP A 76 -12.22 -22.83 -16.87
CA ASP A 76 -13.53 -23.43 -16.56
C ASP A 76 -14.38 -23.73 -17.82
N GLY A 77 -13.79 -23.57 -19.00
CA GLY A 77 -14.46 -23.82 -20.28
C GLY A 77 -15.39 -22.71 -20.74
N ILE A 78 -15.48 -21.59 -19.98
CA ILE A 78 -16.24 -20.40 -20.40
C ILE A 78 -15.30 -19.49 -21.20
N ASP A 79 -15.78 -18.97 -22.32
CA ASP A 79 -14.99 -18.05 -23.15
C ASP A 79 -14.78 -16.72 -22.45
N PHE A 80 -13.72 -16.01 -22.85
CA PHE A 80 -13.30 -14.76 -22.22
C PHE A 80 -14.37 -13.66 -22.30
N THR A 81 -15.03 -13.50 -23.42
CA THR A 81 -16.07 -12.48 -23.64
C THR A 81 -17.26 -12.69 -22.71
N THR A 82 -17.70 -13.94 -22.55
CA THR A 82 -18.75 -14.30 -21.60
C THR A 82 -18.33 -14.02 -20.15
N LYS A 83 -17.09 -14.36 -19.77
CA LYS A 83 -16.57 -14.03 -18.45
C LYS A 83 -16.55 -12.54 -18.17
N VAL A 84 -16.08 -11.75 -19.13
CA VAL A 84 -16.08 -10.29 -19.00
C VAL A 84 -17.49 -9.78 -18.77
N ARG A 85 -18.45 -10.19 -19.58
CA ARG A 85 -19.83 -9.71 -19.47
C ARG A 85 -20.50 -10.12 -18.16
N GLU A 86 -20.45 -11.40 -17.80
CA GLU A 86 -21.20 -11.95 -16.68
C GLU A 86 -20.53 -11.78 -15.33
N ARG A 87 -19.18 -11.79 -15.27
CA ARG A 87 -18.44 -11.77 -14.01
C ARG A 87 -17.80 -10.42 -13.72
N VAL A 88 -17.37 -9.71 -14.77
CA VAL A 88 -16.66 -8.44 -14.61
C VAL A 88 -17.63 -7.27 -14.62
N LEU A 89 -18.33 -7.07 -15.76
CA LEU A 89 -19.15 -5.87 -15.93
C LEU A 89 -20.36 -5.82 -14.98
N ASP A 90 -20.93 -6.97 -14.62
CA ASP A 90 -22.06 -7.04 -13.69
C ASP A 90 -21.63 -6.87 -12.22
N ALA A 91 -20.43 -7.33 -11.86
CA ALA A 91 -19.89 -7.22 -10.50
C ALA A 91 -19.29 -5.84 -10.22
N MET A 92 -18.77 -5.15 -11.22
CA MET A 92 -18.06 -3.87 -11.05
C MET A 92 -18.98 -2.71 -10.70
N THR A 93 -18.44 -1.83 -9.88
CA THR A 93 -19.04 -0.56 -9.47
C THR A 93 -18.18 0.64 -9.92
N HIS A 94 -18.68 1.86 -9.68
CA HIS A 94 -17.93 3.10 -9.94
C HIS A 94 -16.79 3.34 -8.94
N ARG A 95 -16.65 2.53 -7.90
CA ARG A 95 -15.65 2.70 -6.82
C ARG A 95 -14.62 1.60 -6.73
N ASP A 96 -14.61 0.69 -7.71
CA ASP A 96 -13.66 -0.40 -7.67
C ASP A 96 -12.26 0.09 -7.95
N ASP A 97 -11.32 -0.52 -7.24
CA ASP A 97 -9.93 -0.17 -7.32
C ASP A 97 -9.00 -1.40 -7.29
N PHE A 98 -7.84 -1.20 -7.84
CA PHE A 98 -6.69 -2.04 -7.62
C PHE A 98 -5.67 -1.26 -6.82
N SER A 99 -5.17 -1.85 -5.72
CA SER A 99 -4.13 -1.21 -4.91
C SER A 99 -3.01 -2.17 -4.56
N THR A 100 -1.79 -1.67 -4.50
CA THR A 100 -0.63 -2.43 -4.04
C THR A 100 0.24 -1.56 -3.15
N THR A 101 0.79 -2.16 -2.09
CA THR A 101 1.77 -1.50 -1.24
C THR A 101 2.90 -2.48 -0.95
N SER A 102 4.12 -2.02 -1.05
CA SER A 102 5.29 -2.78 -0.61
C SER A 102 6.17 -1.94 0.31
N GLN A 103 6.83 -2.60 1.25
CA GLN A 103 7.84 -1.97 2.10
C GLN A 103 9.03 -2.89 2.28
N ILE A 104 10.21 -2.32 2.12
CA ILE A 104 11.49 -3.02 2.30
C ILE A 104 12.35 -2.20 3.25
N GLU A 105 12.68 -2.77 4.41
CA GLU A 105 13.58 -2.11 5.36
C GLU A 105 15.03 -2.24 4.90
N GLY A 106 15.68 -1.10 4.64
CA GLY A 106 17.12 -1.04 4.37
C GLY A 106 17.93 -1.34 5.65
N PHE A 107 17.58 -0.71 6.75
CA PHE A 107 18.00 -1.06 8.11
C PHE A 107 17.06 -0.44 9.14
N ASN A 108 17.01 -1.05 10.33
CA ASN A 108 16.22 -0.57 11.46
C ASN A 108 16.96 -0.90 12.76
N VAL A 109 17.15 0.12 13.59
CA VAL A 109 17.88 -0.01 14.87
C VAL A 109 17.10 0.72 15.96
N GLY A 110 17.05 0.16 17.14
CA GLY A 110 16.50 0.82 18.30
C GLY A 110 17.26 0.47 19.57
N PHE A 111 17.32 1.41 20.51
CA PHE A 111 18.01 1.22 21.77
C PHE A 111 17.42 2.08 22.88
N ARG A 112 17.53 1.58 24.09
CA ARG A 112 17.12 2.27 25.31
C ARG A 112 18.19 3.25 25.77
N GLY A 113 17.78 4.44 26.17
CA GLY A 113 18.68 5.49 26.66
C GLY A 113 19.40 5.07 27.94
N LYS A 114 20.74 5.14 27.95
CA LYS A 114 21.54 4.75 29.11
C LYS A 114 21.24 5.61 30.37
N ASN A 115 21.09 6.93 30.17
CA ASN A 115 20.82 7.90 31.25
C ASN A 115 19.30 8.17 31.42
N ARG A 116 18.47 7.64 30.54
CA ARG A 116 16.99 7.77 30.51
C ARG A 116 16.39 6.43 30.15
N PRO A 117 16.26 5.48 31.08
CA PRO A 117 15.81 4.14 30.81
C PRO A 117 14.33 4.07 30.37
N ASP A 118 13.55 5.12 30.58
CA ASP A 118 12.18 5.25 30.11
C ASP A 118 12.10 5.67 28.63
N ASP A 119 13.21 6.11 28.04
CA ASP A 119 13.28 6.50 26.64
C ASP A 119 13.83 5.35 25.79
N TYR A 120 13.14 5.08 24.66
CA TYR A 120 13.59 4.19 23.62
C TYR A 120 13.70 4.94 22.30
N TYR A 121 14.88 4.98 21.74
CA TYR A 121 15.19 5.65 20.48
C TYR A 121 15.18 4.64 19.36
N SER A 122 14.65 5.01 18.20
CA SER A 122 14.68 4.18 16.99
C SER A 122 15.04 5.01 15.77
N PHE A 123 15.80 4.46 14.85
CA PHE A 123 16.09 5.08 13.57
C PHE A 123 16.28 4.01 12.49
N GLY A 124 16.08 4.40 11.26
CA GLY A 124 16.21 3.48 10.15
C GLY A 124 15.87 4.11 8.81
N VAL A 125 15.98 3.27 7.79
CA VAL A 125 15.64 3.61 6.40
C VAL A 125 14.83 2.49 5.81
N TYR A 126 13.74 2.84 5.10
CA TYR A 126 12.95 1.89 4.33
C TYR A 126 12.44 2.51 3.04
N GLY A 127 12.33 1.67 2.00
CA GLY A 127 11.60 2.00 0.78
C GLY A 127 10.13 1.61 0.93
N GLU A 128 9.23 2.46 0.47
CA GLU A 128 7.80 2.20 0.40
C GLU A 128 7.30 2.52 -1.01
N THR A 129 6.52 1.58 -1.58
CA THR A 129 5.75 1.80 -2.80
C THR A 129 4.28 1.69 -2.44
N ASP A 130 3.47 2.65 -2.86
CA ASP A 130 2.01 2.66 -2.65
C ASP A 130 1.34 3.09 -3.96
N ILE A 131 0.53 2.23 -4.53
CA ILE A 131 -0.19 2.48 -5.80
C ILE A 131 -1.65 2.14 -5.59
N ILE A 132 -2.54 3.00 -6.06
CA ILE A 132 -3.98 2.75 -6.18
C ILE A 132 -4.48 3.30 -7.50
N VAL A 133 -5.23 2.47 -8.21
CA VAL A 133 -5.88 2.79 -9.49
C VAL A 133 -7.35 2.44 -9.38
N TYR A 134 -8.21 3.42 -9.57
CA TYR A 134 -9.64 3.21 -9.65
C TYR A 134 -10.01 2.89 -11.09
N TRP A 135 -10.66 1.74 -11.27
CA TRP A 135 -11.14 1.26 -12.56
C TRP A 135 -12.67 1.20 -12.55
N PRO A 136 -13.37 2.32 -12.84
CA PRO A 136 -14.81 2.38 -12.75
C PRO A 136 -15.48 1.51 -13.84
N ARG A 137 -16.70 1.04 -13.52
CA ARG A 137 -17.50 0.18 -14.42
C ARG A 137 -17.67 0.79 -15.82
N ASP A 138 -17.90 2.09 -15.92
CA ASP A 138 -18.08 2.76 -17.20
C ASP A 138 -16.85 2.65 -18.10
N LEU A 139 -15.65 2.76 -17.53
CA LEU A 139 -14.40 2.57 -18.27
C LEU A 139 -14.24 1.10 -18.69
N ALA A 140 -14.64 0.15 -17.86
CA ALA A 140 -14.60 -1.27 -18.21
C ALA A 140 -15.58 -1.58 -19.35
N ILE A 141 -16.81 -1.06 -19.32
CA ILE A 141 -17.78 -1.24 -20.41
C ILE A 141 -17.25 -0.62 -21.70
N LEU A 142 -16.70 0.60 -21.64
CA LEU A 142 -16.11 1.24 -22.80
C LEU A 142 -14.95 0.42 -23.39
N ALA A 143 -14.11 -0.16 -22.54
CA ALA A 143 -12.97 -0.97 -22.98
C ALA A 143 -13.38 -2.32 -23.57
N PHE A 144 -14.37 -3.00 -23.02
CA PHE A 144 -14.74 -4.37 -23.40
C PHE A 144 -15.93 -4.48 -24.36
N GLU A 145 -16.90 -3.57 -24.29
CA GLU A 145 -18.08 -3.55 -25.15
C GLU A 145 -18.04 -2.43 -26.19
N GLY A 146 -17.16 -1.44 -25.96
CA GLY A 146 -17.04 -0.27 -26.83
C GLY A 146 -18.19 0.74 -26.66
N ASN A 147 -18.20 1.73 -27.56
CA ASN A 147 -19.16 2.84 -27.57
C ASN A 147 -20.33 2.62 -28.55
N GLY A 148 -20.35 1.50 -29.28
CA GLY A 148 -21.35 1.16 -30.30
C GLY A 148 -22.54 0.35 -29.79
N GLY A 149 -23.40 -0.08 -30.69
CA GLY A 149 -24.51 -1.02 -30.43
C GLY A 149 -25.45 -0.56 -29.30
N ALA A 150 -25.54 -1.34 -28.23
CA ALA A 150 -26.38 -1.04 -27.07
C ALA A 150 -25.90 0.19 -26.26
N ASN A 151 -24.66 0.59 -26.45
CA ASN A 151 -24.04 1.71 -25.74
C ASN A 151 -24.24 3.06 -26.44
N ILE A 152 -24.89 3.09 -27.60
CA ILE A 152 -25.23 4.35 -28.31
C ILE A 152 -26.18 5.18 -27.43
N GLY A 153 -25.81 6.44 -27.21
CA GLY A 153 -26.51 7.38 -26.31
C GLY A 153 -26.10 7.27 -24.86
N ARG A 154 -25.34 6.25 -24.45
CA ARG A 154 -24.78 6.15 -23.10
C ARG A 154 -23.69 7.20 -22.88
N SER A 155 -23.71 7.80 -21.70
CA SER A 155 -22.66 8.70 -21.23
C SER A 155 -21.73 7.92 -20.29
N PHE A 156 -20.47 7.74 -20.66
CA PHE A 156 -19.45 7.12 -19.84
C PHE A 156 -18.79 8.21 -18.99
N ASP A 157 -18.88 8.07 -17.67
CA ASP A 157 -18.34 9.04 -16.72
C ASP A 157 -16.83 8.90 -16.58
N LEU A 158 -16.08 9.94 -16.88
CA LEU A 158 -14.61 10.00 -16.70
C LEU A 158 -14.22 10.57 -15.33
N GLY A 159 -15.14 11.15 -14.58
CA GLY A 159 -14.89 11.71 -13.26
C GLY A 159 -14.56 10.64 -12.20
N ASP A 160 -14.96 9.40 -12.47
CA ASP A 160 -14.67 8.27 -11.61
C ASP A 160 -13.25 7.69 -11.79
N VAL A 161 -12.56 8.04 -12.87
CA VAL A 161 -11.16 7.66 -13.11
C VAL A 161 -10.27 8.39 -12.11
N SER A 162 -9.53 7.66 -11.31
CA SER A 162 -8.58 8.24 -10.36
C SER A 162 -7.41 7.29 -10.14
N LEU A 163 -6.21 7.83 -10.16
CA LEU A 163 -5.00 7.05 -9.94
C LEU A 163 -4.02 7.82 -9.07
N ARG A 164 -3.28 7.09 -8.26
CA ARG A 164 -2.17 7.60 -7.46
C ARG A 164 -1.13 6.51 -7.26
N GLY A 165 0.12 6.86 -7.43
CA GLY A 165 1.24 6.00 -7.10
C GLY A 165 2.43 6.81 -6.63
N GLU A 166 3.18 6.22 -5.71
CA GLU A 166 4.42 6.80 -5.21
C GLU A 166 5.41 5.70 -4.84
N MET A 167 6.68 5.96 -5.11
CA MET A 167 7.82 5.20 -4.65
C MET A 167 8.72 6.14 -3.86
N VAL A 168 8.85 5.90 -2.57
CA VAL A 168 9.51 6.82 -1.63
C VAL A 168 10.48 6.08 -0.74
N ASN A 169 11.69 6.61 -0.60
CA ASN A 169 12.61 6.19 0.45
C ASN A 169 12.44 7.08 1.69
N VAL A 170 12.36 6.46 2.86
CA VAL A 170 12.00 7.11 4.12
C VAL A 170 13.12 6.94 5.13
N PHE A 171 13.74 8.05 5.53
CA PHE A 171 14.63 8.11 6.67
C PHE A 171 13.83 8.51 7.89
N HIS A 172 13.94 7.77 8.99
CA HIS A 172 13.16 8.07 10.18
C HIS A 172 13.98 8.08 11.46
N PHE A 173 13.56 8.91 12.40
CA PHE A 173 14.04 8.94 13.78
C PHE A 173 12.83 9.02 14.72
N GLY A 174 12.77 8.09 15.68
CA GLY A 174 11.67 7.97 16.62
C GLY A 174 12.14 8.03 18.08
N ILE A 175 11.26 8.56 18.90
CA ILE A 175 11.35 8.54 20.36
C ILE A 175 10.09 7.91 20.92
N ASN A 176 10.27 6.93 21.79
CA ASN A 176 9.20 6.29 22.56
C ASN A 176 9.54 6.50 24.03
N ARG A 177 8.61 7.06 24.80
CA ARG A 177 8.82 7.41 26.21
C ARG A 177 7.72 6.86 27.09
N LYS A 178 8.12 6.14 28.12
CA LYS A 178 7.25 5.77 29.24
C LYS A 178 7.05 6.98 30.15
N ILE A 179 5.89 7.63 30.05
CA ILE A 179 5.55 8.82 30.87
C ILE A 179 5.16 8.41 32.29
N SER A 180 4.42 7.30 32.41
CA SER A 180 4.00 6.73 33.69
C SER A 180 3.89 5.21 33.58
N ASN A 181 3.52 4.55 34.69
CA ASN A 181 3.27 3.11 34.64
C ASN A 181 2.06 2.71 33.76
N THR A 182 1.20 3.67 33.43
CA THR A 182 0.01 3.45 32.62
C THR A 182 0.12 4.01 31.21
N LEU A 183 0.98 5.02 30.96
CA LEU A 183 1.06 5.75 29.69
C LEU A 183 2.45 5.68 29.07
N THR A 184 2.51 5.21 27.85
CA THR A 184 3.66 5.32 26.94
C THR A 184 3.25 6.13 25.73
N VAL A 185 4.05 7.11 25.33
CA VAL A 185 3.84 7.94 24.14
C VAL A 185 5.03 7.82 23.21
N GLY A 186 4.81 8.02 21.94
CA GLY A 186 5.87 8.01 20.94
C GLY A 186 5.64 8.98 19.82
N ALA A 187 6.73 9.46 19.25
CA ALA A 187 6.74 10.31 18.08
C ALA A 187 7.87 9.90 17.14
N ARG A 188 7.69 10.13 15.85
CA ARG A 188 8.69 9.85 14.83
C ARG A 188 8.69 10.95 13.78
N ALA A 189 9.87 11.52 13.53
CA ALA A 189 10.14 12.39 12.40
C ALA A 189 10.56 11.56 11.19
N LYS A 190 10.12 11.97 10.01
CA LYS A 190 10.42 11.33 8.72
C LYS A 190 10.96 12.35 7.74
N LEU A 191 11.99 11.97 7.01
CA LEU A 191 12.48 12.66 5.83
C LEU A 191 12.23 11.75 4.63
N TYR A 192 11.48 12.24 3.67
CA TYR A 192 11.13 11.53 2.45
C TYR A 192 12.08 11.89 1.31
N SER A 193 12.48 10.90 0.52
CA SER A 193 13.10 11.08 -0.79
C SER A 193 12.24 10.35 -1.83
N SER A 194 11.47 11.09 -2.62
CA SER A 194 10.58 10.53 -3.64
C SER A 194 11.40 10.12 -4.85
N VAL A 195 11.21 8.89 -5.28
CA VAL A 195 11.84 8.31 -6.47
C VAL A 195 10.95 8.51 -7.68
N LEU A 196 9.67 8.15 -7.53
CA LEU A 196 8.62 8.27 -8.54
C LEU A 196 7.32 8.70 -7.85
N GLN A 197 6.53 9.52 -8.54
CA GLN A 197 5.21 9.90 -8.09
C GLN A 197 4.30 10.22 -9.28
N PHE A 198 3.06 9.75 -9.22
CA PHE A 198 1.99 10.16 -10.13
C PHE A 198 0.67 10.26 -9.39
N GLN A 199 -0.17 11.20 -9.78
CA GLN A 199 -1.52 11.33 -9.26
C GLN A 199 -2.42 12.08 -10.24
N SER A 200 -3.65 11.61 -10.38
CA SER A 200 -4.70 12.39 -11.02
C SER A 200 -5.32 13.39 -10.03
N THR A 201 -5.67 14.55 -10.52
CA THR A 201 -6.28 15.61 -9.69
C THR A 201 -7.49 16.22 -10.41
N GLY A 202 -8.67 16.14 -9.79
CA GLY A 202 -9.84 16.86 -10.25
C GLY A 202 -10.45 16.37 -11.57
N ASN A 203 -10.40 15.06 -11.84
CA ASN A 203 -10.97 14.51 -13.06
C ASN A 203 -12.48 14.72 -13.14
N SER A 204 -12.94 15.18 -14.29
CA SER A 204 -14.36 15.27 -14.65
C SER A 204 -14.54 15.15 -16.16
N GLY A 205 -15.75 14.86 -16.60
CA GLY A 205 -16.08 14.75 -18.00
C GLY A 205 -16.84 13.49 -18.36
N PHE A 206 -17.10 13.33 -19.63
CA PHE A 206 -17.78 12.16 -20.16
C PHE A 206 -17.38 11.88 -21.60
N PHE A 207 -17.52 10.62 -22.00
CA PHE A 207 -17.50 10.18 -23.38
C PHE A 207 -18.89 9.66 -23.77
N ARG A 208 -19.42 10.09 -24.93
CA ARG A 208 -20.73 9.69 -25.42
C ARG A 208 -20.72 9.58 -26.94
N THR A 209 -21.34 8.52 -27.47
CA THR A 209 -21.61 8.37 -28.90
C THR A 209 -23.11 8.47 -29.15
N THR A 210 -23.51 9.32 -30.09
CA THR A 210 -24.91 9.51 -30.50
C THR A 210 -25.06 9.30 -31.98
N GLN A 211 -26.26 8.92 -32.42
CA GLN A 211 -26.57 8.84 -33.83
C GLN A 211 -26.81 10.26 -34.37
N GLY A 212 -26.00 10.67 -35.34
CA GLY A 212 -26.13 11.92 -36.06
C GLY A 212 -27.00 11.80 -37.30
N GLN A 213 -26.87 12.77 -38.22
CA GLN A 213 -27.58 12.75 -39.53
C GLN A 213 -26.97 11.65 -40.43
N ASP A 214 -27.79 11.13 -41.34
CA ASP A 214 -27.38 10.15 -42.35
C ASP A 214 -26.77 8.84 -41.80
N ASN A 215 -27.20 8.41 -40.58
CA ASN A 215 -26.66 7.25 -39.89
C ASN A 215 -25.15 7.36 -39.51
N ILE A 216 -24.58 8.55 -39.52
CA ILE A 216 -23.24 8.78 -39.05
C ILE A 216 -23.26 8.87 -37.50
N TYR A 217 -22.39 8.13 -36.81
CA TYR A 217 -22.25 8.25 -35.38
C TYR A 217 -21.31 9.39 -35.04
N VAL A 218 -21.70 10.19 -34.07
CA VAL A 218 -20.90 11.30 -33.52
C VAL A 218 -20.49 10.95 -32.11
N SER A 219 -19.18 10.85 -31.89
CA SER A 219 -18.59 10.66 -30.58
C SER A 219 -18.17 12.00 -30.00
N THR A 220 -18.66 12.30 -28.80
CA THR A 220 -18.34 13.50 -28.05
C THR A 220 -17.50 13.13 -26.83
N LEU A 221 -16.32 13.69 -26.73
CA LEU A 221 -15.48 13.66 -25.55
C LEU A 221 -15.47 15.05 -24.90
N THR A 222 -15.90 15.12 -23.64
CA THR A 222 -15.72 16.31 -22.81
C THR A 222 -14.87 15.92 -21.63
N ALA A 223 -13.75 16.59 -21.40
CA ALA A 223 -12.80 16.25 -20.35
C ALA A 223 -12.27 17.50 -19.65
N ASP A 224 -12.09 17.41 -18.34
CA ASP A 224 -11.23 18.24 -17.51
C ASP A 224 -10.46 17.29 -16.59
N MET A 225 -9.30 16.82 -17.08
CA MET A 225 -8.50 15.79 -16.44
C MET A 225 -7.07 16.32 -16.27
N GLN A 226 -6.49 16.04 -15.12
CA GLN A 226 -5.13 16.42 -14.81
C GLN A 226 -4.35 15.22 -14.27
N LEU A 227 -3.19 14.97 -14.83
CA LEU A 227 -2.22 14.01 -14.34
C LEU A 227 -0.93 14.74 -13.96
N ARG A 228 -0.52 14.64 -12.72
CA ARG A 228 0.76 15.15 -12.23
C ARG A 228 1.73 14.01 -12.07
N THR A 229 2.95 14.17 -12.58
CA THR A 229 4.01 13.18 -12.47
C THR A 229 5.32 13.80 -12.04
N ALA A 230 6.14 13.02 -11.36
CA ALA A 230 7.53 13.37 -11.05
C ALA A 230 8.39 12.11 -11.05
N GLY A 231 9.59 12.23 -11.61
CA GLY A 231 10.56 11.14 -11.68
C GLY A 231 10.48 10.27 -12.93
N PHE A 232 9.54 10.49 -13.83
CA PHE A 232 9.33 9.65 -15.01
C PHE A 232 10.04 10.18 -16.27
N LYS A 233 10.10 11.49 -16.45
CA LYS A 233 10.63 12.09 -17.67
C LYS A 233 12.06 11.64 -17.97
N GLU A 234 12.97 11.76 -17.00
CA GLU A 234 14.37 11.36 -17.17
C GLU A 234 14.53 9.85 -17.48
N ILE A 235 13.63 9.01 -16.92
CA ILE A 235 13.61 7.57 -17.23
C ILE A 235 13.22 7.36 -18.69
N PHE A 236 12.18 8.05 -19.16
CA PHE A 236 11.77 7.94 -20.57
C PHE A 236 12.82 8.51 -21.51
N ASP A 237 13.43 9.65 -21.15
CA ASP A 237 14.54 10.24 -21.94
C ASP A 237 15.74 9.28 -22.07
N ILE A 238 16.05 8.48 -21.01
CA ILE A 238 17.09 7.45 -21.06
C ILE A 238 16.69 6.28 -21.97
N LEU A 239 15.42 5.88 -21.96
CA LEU A 239 14.93 4.71 -22.69
C LEU A 239 14.66 4.97 -24.17
N ASP A 240 14.31 6.20 -24.52
CA ASP A 240 13.98 6.61 -25.89
C ASP A 240 15.23 7.07 -26.65
N ASP A 241 16.35 7.38 -26.00
CA ASP A 241 17.60 7.80 -26.61
C ASP A 241 18.51 6.59 -26.85
N ASP A 242 18.61 6.15 -28.10
CA ASP A 242 19.43 5.01 -28.51
C ASP A 242 20.96 5.23 -28.26
N THR A 243 21.38 6.47 -27.94
CA THR A 243 22.78 6.79 -27.62
C THR A 243 23.11 6.60 -26.13
N ARG A 244 22.09 6.46 -25.27
CA ARG A 244 22.22 6.30 -23.83
C ARG A 244 22.18 4.83 -23.42
N SER A 245 22.91 4.49 -22.34
CA SER A 245 22.91 3.14 -21.78
C SER A 245 21.93 3.04 -20.61
N ALA A 246 20.70 2.59 -20.86
CA ALA A 246 19.70 2.36 -19.82
C ALA A 246 20.22 1.44 -18.71
N ARG A 247 21.06 0.44 -19.06
CA ARG A 247 21.64 -0.50 -18.09
C ARG A 247 22.56 0.18 -17.08
N ASP A 248 23.28 1.22 -17.48
CA ASP A 248 24.25 1.89 -16.62
C ASP A 248 23.66 3.11 -15.94
N GLU A 249 22.79 3.86 -16.62
CA GLU A 249 22.25 5.12 -16.14
C GLU A 249 21.06 4.93 -15.18
N LEU A 250 20.11 4.01 -15.44
CA LEU A 250 18.96 3.81 -14.58
C LEU A 250 19.32 3.40 -13.13
N PRO A 251 20.26 2.44 -12.89
CA PRO A 251 20.65 2.11 -11.51
C PRO A 251 21.27 3.30 -10.77
N SER A 252 22.08 4.12 -11.48
CA SER A 252 22.67 5.33 -10.93
C SER A 252 21.60 6.37 -10.55
N LEU A 253 20.64 6.60 -11.45
CA LEU A 253 19.53 7.51 -11.24
C LEU A 253 18.68 7.10 -10.04
N PHE A 254 18.27 5.82 -9.95
CA PHE A 254 17.52 5.28 -8.83
C PHE A 254 18.28 5.40 -7.50
N THR A 255 19.57 5.03 -7.49
CA THR A 255 20.43 5.13 -6.31
C THR A 255 20.51 6.56 -5.82
N LYS A 256 20.74 7.53 -6.72
CA LYS A 256 20.77 8.95 -6.40
C LYS A 256 19.45 9.42 -5.77
N ARG A 257 18.31 9.03 -6.34
CA ARG A 257 16.98 9.41 -5.84
C ARG A 257 16.66 8.78 -4.50
N VAL A 258 17.04 7.54 -4.27
CA VAL A 258 16.91 6.86 -2.97
C VAL A 258 17.75 7.54 -1.89
N LEU A 259 18.95 8.03 -2.22
CA LEU A 259 19.89 8.68 -1.28
C LEU A 259 19.73 10.21 -1.24
N LEU A 260 18.50 10.72 -1.10
CA LEU A 260 18.13 12.13 -0.97
C LEU A 260 18.37 13.00 -2.24
N GLY A 261 18.70 12.40 -3.36
CA GLY A 261 18.78 13.10 -4.65
C GLY A 261 17.43 13.31 -5.34
N GLY A 262 16.37 12.63 -4.88
CA GLY A 262 15.00 12.78 -5.35
C GLY A 262 14.30 14.04 -4.87
N ASN A 263 12.98 14.06 -4.99
CA ASN A 263 12.14 15.12 -4.43
C ASN A 263 11.98 14.92 -2.92
N LEU A 264 12.21 15.97 -2.14
CA LEU A 264 12.29 15.87 -0.69
C LEU A 264 10.96 16.25 -0.02
N GLY A 265 10.71 15.63 1.13
CA GLY A 265 9.55 15.89 1.95
C GLY A 265 9.78 15.62 3.42
N LEU A 266 8.85 16.07 4.24
CA LEU A 266 8.86 15.88 5.67
C LEU A 266 7.58 15.23 6.15
N GLY A 267 7.68 14.41 7.17
CA GLY A 267 6.54 13.76 7.79
C GLY A 267 6.74 13.50 9.27
N PHE A 268 5.61 13.16 9.88
CA PHE A 268 5.54 12.93 11.31
C PHE A 268 4.56 11.80 11.62
N ASP A 269 4.91 10.97 12.61
CA ASP A 269 4.04 9.97 13.20
C ASP A 269 3.92 10.23 14.71
N ALA A 270 2.75 9.93 15.27
CA ALA A 270 2.51 9.93 16.70
C ALA A 270 1.72 8.72 17.14
N GLY A 271 1.89 8.29 18.38
CA GLY A 271 1.11 7.21 18.93
C GLY A 271 1.26 7.10 20.44
N PHE A 272 0.36 6.32 21.03
CA PHE A 272 0.39 6.03 22.45
C PHE A 272 -0.11 4.63 22.78
N SER A 273 0.22 4.18 23.98
CA SER A 273 -0.37 3.01 24.65
C SER A 273 -0.75 3.41 26.07
N TYR A 274 -2.02 3.19 26.40
CA TYR A 274 -2.56 3.51 27.73
C TYR A 274 -3.18 2.28 28.38
N ASN A 275 -2.70 1.93 29.59
CA ASN A 275 -3.27 0.85 30.41
C ASN A 275 -4.41 1.40 31.25
N LEU A 276 -5.65 1.02 30.92
CA LEU A 276 -6.82 1.31 31.74
C LEU A 276 -6.74 0.58 33.09
N ASN A 277 -6.27 -0.65 33.06
CA ASN A 277 -5.99 -1.51 34.20
C ASN A 277 -4.86 -2.50 33.84
N PRO A 278 -4.42 -3.40 34.72
CA PRO A 278 -3.35 -4.35 34.43
C PRO A 278 -3.60 -5.24 33.21
N GLN A 279 -4.86 -5.52 32.88
CA GLN A 279 -5.25 -6.42 31.80
C GLN A 279 -5.72 -5.68 30.54
N THR A 280 -6.15 -4.42 30.63
CA THR A 280 -6.74 -3.71 29.49
C THR A 280 -5.85 -2.58 29.02
N THR A 281 -5.46 -2.62 27.75
CA THR A 281 -4.67 -1.58 27.10
C THR A 281 -5.44 -1.00 25.92
N ILE A 282 -5.44 0.34 25.82
CA ILE A 282 -5.89 1.07 24.63
C ILE A 282 -4.66 1.62 23.93
N THR A 283 -4.63 1.53 22.60
CA THR A 283 -3.58 2.10 21.78
C THR A 283 -4.18 2.92 20.65
N ALA A 284 -3.47 3.98 20.24
CA ALA A 284 -3.78 4.67 18.99
C ALA A 284 -2.51 5.23 18.37
N SER A 285 -2.53 5.37 17.04
CA SER A 285 -1.46 6.03 16.29
C SER A 285 -1.98 6.70 15.03
N VAL A 286 -1.30 7.76 14.62
CA VAL A 286 -1.48 8.43 13.33
C VAL A 286 -0.12 8.49 12.66
N LEU A 287 -0.06 8.07 11.41
CA LEU A 287 1.17 7.88 10.64
C LEU A 287 1.11 8.66 9.33
N ASP A 288 2.30 9.00 8.82
CA ASP A 288 2.48 9.62 7.51
C ASP A 288 1.78 10.97 7.36
N VAL A 289 1.65 11.74 8.45
CA VAL A 289 1.22 13.13 8.37
C VAL A 289 2.37 13.95 7.78
N GLY A 290 2.33 14.15 6.46
CA GLY A 290 3.46 14.74 5.77
C GLY A 290 3.19 15.09 4.32
N PHE A 291 4.18 15.69 3.70
CA PHE A 291 4.14 16.14 2.32
C PHE A 291 5.50 15.96 1.65
N ILE A 292 5.50 15.95 0.32
CA ILE A 292 6.70 15.95 -0.52
C ILE A 292 6.55 17.09 -1.53
N HIS A 293 7.59 17.91 -1.66
CA HIS A 293 7.67 18.95 -2.68
C HIS A 293 8.27 18.35 -3.96
N GLN A 294 7.42 18.15 -4.96
CA GLN A 294 7.79 17.65 -6.27
C GLN A 294 8.26 18.81 -7.13
N SER A 295 9.57 18.93 -7.35
CA SER A 295 10.18 20.04 -8.10
C SER A 295 11.26 19.57 -9.07
N LYS A 296 11.68 18.31 -8.99
CA LYS A 296 12.67 17.72 -9.90
C LYS A 296 11.99 16.70 -10.78
N ASP A 297 12.34 16.72 -12.06
CA ASP A 297 11.85 15.77 -13.07
C ASP A 297 10.31 15.71 -13.08
N VAL A 298 9.68 16.89 -13.04
CA VAL A 298 8.23 17.07 -13.03
C VAL A 298 7.73 17.22 -14.45
N GLN A 299 6.65 16.51 -14.78
CA GLN A 299 5.90 16.67 -16.00
C GLN A 299 4.41 16.48 -15.70
N ASN A 300 3.62 17.54 -15.87
CA ASN A 300 2.18 17.52 -15.63
C ASN A 300 1.46 17.58 -16.97
N TYR A 301 0.34 16.88 -17.03
CA TYR A 301 -0.50 16.76 -18.21
C TYR A 301 -1.89 17.26 -17.87
N THR A 302 -2.45 18.10 -18.74
CA THR A 302 -3.83 18.60 -18.62
C THR A 302 -4.56 18.35 -19.93
N LEU A 303 -5.69 17.67 -19.87
CA LEU A 303 -6.62 17.50 -20.97
C LEU A 303 -7.91 18.24 -20.62
N ARG A 304 -8.19 19.35 -21.30
CA ARG A 304 -9.36 20.18 -20.99
C ARG A 304 -10.04 20.67 -22.26
N GLY A 305 -11.30 20.31 -22.42
CA GLY A 305 -12.09 20.78 -23.56
C GLY A 305 -13.21 19.84 -23.93
N SER A 306 -13.75 20.06 -25.11
CA SER A 306 -14.75 19.19 -25.72
C SER A 306 -14.43 19.03 -27.21
N ALA A 307 -14.37 17.80 -27.65
CA ALA A 307 -14.18 17.44 -29.07
C ALA A 307 -15.32 16.54 -29.53
N ASN A 308 -15.69 16.69 -30.79
CA ASN A 308 -16.62 15.82 -31.47
C ASN A 308 -15.92 15.20 -32.66
N THR A 309 -16.00 13.89 -32.79
CA THR A 309 -15.43 13.15 -33.91
C THR A 309 -16.51 12.34 -34.56
N GLU A 310 -16.60 12.42 -35.89
CA GLU A 310 -17.53 11.63 -36.70
C GLU A 310 -16.83 10.37 -37.19
N GLY A 311 -17.48 9.23 -37.02
CA GLY A 311 -17.04 7.94 -37.62
C GLY A 311 -16.05 7.12 -36.80
N ILE A 312 -15.68 7.50 -35.56
CA ILE A 312 -14.82 6.64 -34.72
C ILE A 312 -15.65 5.57 -34.01
N THR A 313 -15.38 4.31 -34.33
CA THR A 313 -15.86 3.17 -33.57
C THR A 313 -14.67 2.50 -32.89
N VAL A 314 -14.63 2.54 -31.55
CA VAL A 314 -13.58 1.87 -30.78
C VAL A 314 -14.02 0.42 -30.53
N PHE A 315 -13.31 -0.54 -31.07
CA PHE A 315 -13.47 -1.97 -30.77
C PHE A 315 -12.17 -2.52 -30.20
N LEU A 316 -12.30 -3.37 -29.19
CA LEU A 316 -11.22 -4.32 -28.91
C LEU A 316 -11.31 -5.44 -29.95
N PRO A 317 -10.21 -5.77 -30.66
CA PRO A 317 -10.19 -6.89 -31.59
C PRO A 317 -10.53 -8.19 -30.86
N GLU A 318 -11.26 -9.10 -31.53
CA GLU A 318 -11.56 -10.43 -30.99
C GLU A 318 -10.28 -11.26 -30.73
N ASP A 319 -9.18 -10.95 -31.41
CA ASP A 319 -7.85 -11.54 -31.24
C ASP A 319 -6.88 -10.50 -30.66
N ILE A 320 -6.57 -10.60 -29.38
CA ILE A 320 -5.61 -9.74 -28.67
C ILE A 320 -4.18 -9.89 -29.25
N ASP A 321 -3.87 -11.03 -29.89
CA ASP A 321 -2.55 -11.31 -30.48
C ASP A 321 -2.31 -10.58 -31.82
N ASN A 322 -3.33 -10.00 -32.44
CA ASN A 322 -3.25 -9.31 -33.72
C ASN A 322 -3.58 -7.82 -33.69
N VAL A 323 -3.50 -7.20 -32.51
CA VAL A 323 -3.70 -5.75 -32.39
C VAL A 323 -2.57 -5.02 -33.11
N ASN A 324 -2.86 -4.51 -34.32
CA ASN A 324 -2.00 -3.52 -34.93
C ASN A 324 -1.94 -2.31 -33.96
N ASN A 325 -0.73 -1.98 -33.56
CA ASN A 325 -0.43 -0.88 -32.66
C ASN A 325 -0.93 0.50 -33.18
N ASP A 326 -1.28 0.57 -34.45
CA ASP A 326 -1.65 1.80 -35.14
C ASP A 326 -3.03 2.34 -34.70
N LEU A 327 -4.02 1.47 -34.43
CA LEU A 327 -5.39 1.92 -34.06
C LEU A 327 -5.46 2.73 -32.76
N TRP A 328 -4.69 2.31 -31.76
CA TRP A 328 -4.65 3.05 -30.48
C TRP A 328 -3.81 4.32 -30.60
N GLN A 329 -2.78 4.30 -31.43
CA GLN A 329 -1.97 5.48 -31.68
C GLN A 329 -2.77 6.50 -32.48
N ASP A 330 -3.49 6.07 -33.52
CA ASP A 330 -4.37 6.95 -34.30
C ASP A 330 -5.45 7.60 -33.45
N LEU A 331 -6.06 6.83 -32.51
CA LEU A 331 -7.05 7.39 -31.57
C LEU A 331 -6.41 8.41 -30.59
N VAL A 332 -5.22 8.15 -30.11
CA VAL A 332 -4.49 9.09 -29.24
C VAL A 332 -4.12 10.34 -30.02
N ASP A 333 -3.61 10.19 -31.24
CA ASP A 333 -3.22 11.31 -32.11
C ASP A 333 -4.46 12.17 -32.48
N ASP A 334 -5.59 11.55 -32.80
CA ASP A 334 -6.88 12.25 -33.06
C ASP A 334 -7.39 13.00 -31.83
N ILE A 335 -7.24 12.44 -30.62
CA ILE A 335 -7.62 13.10 -29.36
C ILE A 335 -6.66 14.26 -29.09
N GLU A 336 -5.35 14.09 -29.28
CA GLU A 336 -4.34 15.15 -29.09
C GLU A 336 -4.56 16.32 -30.06
N GLU A 337 -4.94 16.03 -31.32
CA GLU A 337 -5.25 17.07 -32.30
C GLU A 337 -6.57 17.79 -32.01
N SER A 338 -7.56 17.08 -31.46
CA SER A 338 -8.93 17.58 -31.29
C SER A 338 -9.16 18.24 -29.92
N LEU A 339 -8.38 17.90 -28.88
CA LEU A 339 -8.53 18.44 -27.54
C LEU A 339 -7.29 19.25 -27.13
N PRO A 340 -7.49 20.39 -26.45
CA PRO A 340 -6.38 21.14 -25.87
C PRO A 340 -5.64 20.28 -24.84
N TYR A 341 -4.51 19.75 -25.27
CA TYR A 341 -3.57 19.02 -24.46
C TYR A 341 -2.42 19.94 -24.06
N GLU A 342 -2.20 20.09 -22.78
CA GLU A 342 -1.17 20.98 -22.24
C GLU A 342 -0.19 20.20 -21.38
N GLU A 343 1.08 20.43 -21.61
CA GLU A 343 2.16 19.95 -20.75
C GLU A 343 2.80 21.11 -20.00
N ASN A 344 3.14 20.91 -18.74
CA ASN A 344 3.95 21.84 -17.98
C ASN A 344 4.86 21.14 -16.95
N ASN A 345 5.88 21.85 -16.50
CA ASN A 345 6.85 21.37 -15.52
C ASN A 345 6.71 22.07 -14.16
N GLU A 346 5.53 22.57 -13.84
CA GLU A 346 5.29 23.27 -12.59
C GLU A 346 5.42 22.36 -11.37
N SER A 347 6.16 22.83 -10.38
CA SER A 347 6.31 22.13 -9.12
C SER A 347 4.99 22.06 -8.33
N TYR A 348 4.79 20.97 -7.60
CA TYR A 348 3.61 20.80 -6.77
C TYR A 348 3.93 20.11 -5.45
N ILE A 349 2.98 20.18 -4.52
CA ILE A 349 3.06 19.47 -3.24
C ILE A 349 2.16 18.23 -3.31
N SER A 350 2.74 17.05 -3.04
CA SER A 350 2.00 15.81 -2.85
C SER A 350 1.89 15.50 -1.35
N LEU A 351 0.66 15.29 -0.87
CA LEU A 351 0.43 14.87 0.51
C LEU A 351 0.57 13.36 0.62
N ARG A 352 1.18 12.86 1.70
CA ARG A 352 1.25 11.44 1.98
C ARG A 352 -0.14 10.89 2.39
N PRO A 353 -0.44 9.60 2.10
CA PRO A 353 -1.66 8.96 2.58
C PRO A 353 -1.59 8.78 4.10
N VAL A 354 -2.31 9.63 4.82
CA VAL A 354 -2.39 9.54 6.28
C VAL A 354 -3.07 8.24 6.69
N LYS A 355 -2.44 7.51 7.62
CA LYS A 355 -2.92 6.25 8.19
C LYS A 355 -3.23 6.45 9.68
N ALA A 356 -4.32 5.87 10.16
CA ALA A 356 -4.68 5.89 11.57
C ALA A 356 -5.03 4.49 12.06
N TYR A 357 -4.58 4.17 13.27
CA TYR A 357 -4.88 2.93 13.96
C TYR A 357 -5.45 3.24 15.34
N GLY A 358 -6.34 2.36 15.80
CA GLY A 358 -6.83 2.34 17.17
C GLY A 358 -7.09 0.91 17.60
N SER A 359 -6.86 0.57 18.87
CA SER A 359 -7.09 -0.77 19.37
C SER A 359 -7.46 -0.76 20.84
N ILE A 360 -8.26 -1.75 21.22
CA ILE A 360 -8.48 -2.17 22.60
C ILE A 360 -8.10 -3.63 22.73
N ARG A 361 -7.26 -3.94 23.73
CA ARG A 361 -6.71 -5.25 24.00
C ARG A 361 -6.98 -5.64 25.44
N TYR A 362 -7.44 -6.89 25.65
CA TYR A 362 -7.62 -7.50 26.95
C TYR A 362 -6.71 -8.73 27.10
N ASP A 363 -5.82 -8.67 28.09
CA ASP A 363 -4.87 -9.74 28.42
C ASP A 363 -5.42 -10.61 29.53
N PHE A 364 -5.35 -11.95 29.41
CA PHE A 364 -5.95 -12.89 30.36
C PHE A 364 -5.21 -14.22 30.44
N GLY A 365 -5.62 -15.05 31.40
CA GLY A 365 -5.03 -16.33 31.75
C GLY A 365 -4.15 -16.23 33.01
N GLU A 366 -3.79 -17.36 33.59
CA GLU A 366 -2.88 -17.38 34.73
C GLU A 366 -1.50 -16.94 34.24
N GLY A 367 -1.05 -15.79 34.72
CA GLY A 367 0.32 -15.32 34.53
C GLY A 367 1.25 -16.32 35.19
N GLY A 368 1.86 -17.20 34.39
CA GLY A 368 2.86 -18.09 34.89
C GLY A 368 4.02 -17.25 35.41
N ASN A 369 4.38 -17.40 36.68
CA ASN A 369 5.68 -16.99 37.18
C ASN A 369 6.72 -17.64 36.28
N GLY A 370 7.21 -16.88 35.26
CA GLY A 370 8.12 -17.42 34.26
C GLY A 370 9.35 -17.98 34.94
N PHE A 371 9.47 -19.28 34.97
CA PHE A 371 10.72 -19.98 35.31
C PHE A 371 11.35 -19.74 36.70
N GLU A 372 10.62 -19.94 37.78
CA GLU A 372 11.28 -20.15 39.07
C GLU A 372 11.95 -21.53 39.22
N ASN A 373 11.79 -22.45 38.28
CA ASN A 373 12.24 -23.86 38.44
C ASN A 373 13.17 -24.42 37.37
N CYS A 374 13.83 -23.61 36.56
CA CYS A 374 15.00 -24.09 35.82
C CYS A 374 16.24 -23.39 36.36
N GLY A 375 17.09 -24.15 37.09
CA GLY A 375 18.33 -23.66 37.73
C GLY A 375 19.45 -23.21 36.76
N CYS A 376 19.10 -22.48 35.74
CA CYS A 376 20.02 -21.74 34.90
C CYS A 376 19.89 -20.27 35.31
N GLY A 377 20.80 -19.82 36.19
CA GLY A 377 20.77 -18.51 36.86
C GLY A 377 20.75 -17.29 35.96
N VAL A 378 19.60 -17.01 35.37
CA VAL A 378 19.29 -15.71 34.82
C VAL A 378 18.28 -15.07 35.77
N ASN A 379 18.76 -14.33 36.74
CA ASN A 379 17.97 -13.41 37.53
C ASN A 379 17.36 -12.37 36.57
N VAL A 380 16.09 -12.55 36.23
CA VAL A 380 15.27 -11.52 35.61
C VAL A 380 14.94 -10.53 36.72
N GLY A 381 15.67 -9.42 36.76
CA GLY A 381 15.53 -8.40 37.77
C GLY A 381 14.10 -7.88 37.90
N SER A 382 13.76 -7.53 39.11
CA SER A 382 12.47 -7.06 39.58
C SER A 382 12.08 -5.67 39.06
N GLY A 383 11.92 -5.57 37.77
CA GLY A 383 11.21 -4.47 37.13
C GLY A 383 9.75 -4.85 36.98
N SER A 384 8.94 -4.56 38.00
CA SER A 384 7.50 -4.80 38.08
C SER A 384 7.06 -6.18 37.51
N ASN A 385 6.80 -7.12 38.40
CA ASN A 385 6.02 -8.35 38.24
C ASN A 385 4.63 -8.04 37.66
N ARG A 386 4.53 -7.47 36.48
CA ARG A 386 3.29 -7.37 35.75
C ARG A 386 3.15 -8.60 34.90
N ASP A 387 2.41 -9.49 35.51
CA ASP A 387 1.69 -10.62 35.02
C ASP A 387 1.84 -10.80 33.50
N TYR A 388 2.67 -11.78 33.14
CA TYR A 388 2.79 -12.25 31.77
C TYR A 388 1.54 -13.05 31.45
N TYR A 389 0.53 -12.35 30.96
CA TYR A 389 -0.67 -13.03 30.49
C TYR A 389 -0.40 -13.78 29.20
N PRO A 390 -0.66 -15.11 29.16
CA PRO A 390 -0.37 -15.90 27.97
C PRO A 390 -1.34 -15.66 26.82
N ASN A 391 -2.52 -15.12 27.10
CA ASN A 391 -3.55 -14.89 26.09
C ASN A 391 -3.94 -13.42 26.04
N SER A 392 -4.34 -12.99 24.84
CA SER A 392 -4.88 -11.66 24.62
C SER A 392 -5.97 -11.71 23.55
N VAL A 393 -7.01 -10.94 23.73
CA VAL A 393 -8.08 -10.73 22.76
C VAL A 393 -8.32 -9.24 22.58
N GLY A 394 -8.72 -8.82 21.41
CA GLY A 394 -9.01 -7.41 21.19
C GLY A 394 -9.64 -7.09 19.86
N GLY A 395 -9.90 -5.80 19.67
CA GLY A 395 -10.39 -5.23 18.43
C GLY A 395 -9.50 -4.08 17.98
N GLN A 396 -9.33 -3.94 16.67
CA GLN A 396 -8.51 -2.92 16.02
C GLN A 396 -9.32 -2.24 14.93
N LEU A 397 -9.17 -0.93 14.83
CA LEU A 397 -9.65 -0.11 13.72
C LEU A 397 -8.44 0.42 12.94
N TYR A 398 -8.48 0.29 11.64
CA TYR A 398 -7.54 0.91 10.72
C TYR A 398 -8.25 1.84 9.76
N MET A 399 -7.66 2.97 9.42
CA MET A 399 -8.15 3.92 8.44
C MET A 399 -6.99 4.48 7.61
N ILE A 400 -7.22 4.70 6.32
CA ILE A 400 -6.27 5.35 5.41
C ILE A 400 -7.00 6.35 4.51
N LYS A 401 -6.38 7.52 4.32
CA LYS A 401 -6.87 8.54 3.38
C LYS A 401 -6.44 8.15 1.96
N ARG A 402 -7.40 7.82 1.11
CA ARG A 402 -7.22 7.52 -0.32
C ARG A 402 -7.79 8.63 -1.19
N PRO A 403 -7.47 8.72 -2.51
CA PRO A 403 -7.98 9.77 -3.39
C PRO A 403 -9.51 9.94 -3.36
N ARG A 404 -10.25 8.84 -3.35
CA ARG A 404 -11.73 8.83 -3.34
C ARG A 404 -12.35 8.68 -1.95
N GLY A 405 -11.64 9.05 -0.88
CA GLY A 405 -12.16 9.06 0.48
C GLY A 405 -11.36 8.19 1.44
N ILE A 406 -11.93 7.97 2.62
CA ILE A 406 -11.32 7.14 3.67
C ILE A 406 -11.70 5.69 3.43
N GLN A 407 -10.70 4.82 3.40
CA GLN A 407 -10.89 3.37 3.50
C GLN A 407 -10.62 2.93 4.93
N ALA A 408 -11.45 2.03 5.47
CA ALA A 408 -11.36 1.54 6.83
C ALA A 408 -11.46 0.02 6.89
N ALA A 409 -10.85 -0.57 7.93
CA ALA A 409 -10.95 -1.98 8.23
C ALA A 409 -11.12 -2.19 9.73
N LEU A 410 -11.98 -3.14 10.11
CA LEU A 410 -12.21 -3.57 11.48
C LEU A 410 -11.69 -4.99 11.67
N THR A 411 -10.84 -5.19 12.69
CA THR A 411 -10.18 -6.47 12.95
C THR A 411 -10.43 -6.91 14.38
N GLY A 412 -10.96 -8.12 14.58
CA GLY A 412 -10.88 -8.84 15.83
C GLY A 412 -9.62 -9.70 15.85
N PHE A 413 -8.96 -9.82 16.99
CA PHE A 413 -7.78 -10.67 17.12
C PHE A 413 -7.75 -11.50 18.40
N TYR A 414 -7.05 -12.63 18.31
CA TYR A 414 -6.63 -13.43 19.44
C TYR A 414 -5.12 -13.69 19.33
N GLN A 415 -4.39 -13.51 20.44
CA GLN A 415 -2.97 -13.79 20.53
C GLN A 415 -2.68 -14.75 21.67
N ARG A 416 -1.83 -15.74 21.42
CA ARG A 416 -1.31 -16.67 22.44
C ARG A 416 0.21 -16.66 22.45
N ARG A 417 0.77 -16.59 23.64
CA ARG A 417 2.20 -16.65 23.91
C ARG A 417 2.55 -17.99 24.56
N PHE A 418 3.53 -18.66 23.99
CA PHE A 418 4.10 -19.90 24.54
C PHE A 418 5.47 -19.57 25.13
N GLY A 419 5.47 -19.15 26.39
CA GLY A 419 6.67 -18.63 27.04
C GLY A 419 7.17 -17.35 26.36
N ARG A 420 8.50 -17.21 26.24
CA ARG A 420 9.16 -16.10 25.55
C ARG A 420 9.60 -16.45 24.13
N VAL A 421 9.44 -17.72 23.73
CA VAL A 421 9.99 -18.26 22.49
C VAL A 421 9.03 -18.08 21.32
N LEU A 422 7.75 -18.36 21.53
CA LEU A 422 6.77 -18.39 20.46
C LEU A 422 5.55 -17.56 20.80
N SER A 423 5.14 -16.69 19.88
CA SER A 423 3.87 -15.97 19.94
C SER A 423 3.10 -16.18 18.63
N LEU A 424 1.83 -16.53 18.76
CA LEU A 424 0.88 -16.68 17.66
C LEU A 424 -0.21 -15.63 17.79
N LYS A 425 -0.55 -14.97 16.69
CA LYS A 425 -1.68 -14.05 16.61
C LYS A 425 -2.56 -14.42 15.43
N THR A 426 -3.85 -14.60 15.68
CA THR A 426 -4.86 -14.80 14.65
C THR A 426 -5.74 -13.57 14.56
N THR A 427 -6.16 -13.21 13.36
CA THR A 427 -7.03 -12.06 13.09
C THR A 427 -8.21 -12.47 12.22
N TYR A 428 -9.33 -11.82 12.44
CA TYR A 428 -10.46 -11.81 11.53
C TYR A 428 -10.76 -10.36 11.17
N THR A 429 -10.65 -10.04 9.90
CA THR A 429 -10.78 -8.66 9.42
C THR A 429 -11.92 -8.53 8.43
N VAL A 430 -12.64 -7.43 8.56
CA VAL A 430 -13.68 -6.98 7.63
C VAL A 430 -13.26 -5.65 7.05
N ASP A 431 -13.18 -5.57 5.74
CA ASP A 431 -12.84 -4.35 5.01
C ASP A 431 -13.58 -4.26 3.66
N LYS A 432 -13.16 -3.30 2.83
CA LYS A 432 -13.73 -3.09 1.48
C LYS A 432 -13.56 -4.31 0.56
N TYR A 433 -12.48 -5.07 0.72
CA TYR A 433 -12.09 -6.15 -0.21
C TYR A 433 -12.62 -7.52 0.21
N SER A 434 -12.77 -7.76 1.52
CA SER A 434 -13.17 -9.06 2.04
C SER A 434 -13.93 -8.96 3.35
N PHE A 435 -14.98 -9.77 3.46
CA PHE A 435 -15.72 -9.99 4.72
C PHE A 435 -15.25 -11.25 5.46
N THR A 436 -14.33 -12.03 4.89
CA THR A 436 -13.92 -13.36 5.41
C THR A 436 -12.40 -13.48 5.55
N ASN A 437 -11.71 -12.39 5.82
CA ASN A 437 -10.27 -12.38 5.90
C ASN A 437 -9.75 -12.90 7.25
N VAL A 438 -9.13 -14.07 7.23
CA VAL A 438 -8.46 -14.68 8.38
C VAL A 438 -6.95 -14.54 8.22
N GLY A 439 -6.30 -13.90 9.17
CA GLY A 439 -4.85 -13.74 9.20
C GLY A 439 -4.19 -14.58 10.29
N LEU A 440 -2.92 -14.91 10.09
CA LEU A 440 -2.07 -15.60 11.06
C LEU A 440 -0.70 -14.93 11.12
N GLY A 441 -0.28 -14.58 12.33
CA GLY A 441 1.04 -14.07 12.63
C GLY A 441 1.79 -15.02 13.56
N LEU A 442 3.03 -15.29 13.20
CA LEU A 442 3.97 -16.08 14.00
C LEU A 442 5.18 -15.20 14.34
N ASN A 443 5.57 -15.20 15.60
CA ASN A 443 6.83 -14.60 16.06
C ASN A 443 7.61 -15.64 16.85
N LEU A 444 8.85 -15.87 16.45
CA LEU A 444 9.79 -16.81 17.07
C LEU A 444 10.99 -16.04 17.63
N GLN A 445 11.27 -16.23 18.91
CA GLN A 445 12.42 -15.66 19.60
C GLN A 445 13.37 -16.78 20.03
N ALA A 446 14.51 -16.93 19.37
CA ALA A 446 15.53 -17.92 19.66
C ALA A 446 16.82 -17.24 20.19
N GLY A 447 16.93 -17.10 21.50
CA GLY A 447 17.99 -16.31 22.12
C GLY A 447 17.94 -14.84 21.64
N PRO A 448 19.00 -14.30 21.01
CA PRO A 448 19.00 -12.97 20.46
C PRO A 448 18.28 -12.85 19.09
N ILE A 449 18.02 -13.96 18.41
CA ILE A 449 17.43 -13.96 17.07
C ILE A 449 15.91 -13.91 17.19
N ASN A 450 15.33 -12.94 16.52
CA ASN A 450 13.89 -12.80 16.35
C ASN A 450 13.52 -12.98 14.88
N PHE A 451 12.58 -13.87 14.61
CA PHE A 451 12.02 -14.10 13.29
C PHE A 451 10.52 -14.00 13.36
N TYR A 452 9.90 -13.33 12.39
CA TYR A 452 8.46 -13.25 12.30
C TYR A 452 7.95 -13.45 10.86
N VAL A 453 6.76 -14.02 10.75
CA VAL A 453 5.97 -14.13 9.52
C VAL A 453 4.53 -13.81 9.83
N LEU A 454 3.94 -12.93 9.03
CA LEU A 454 2.56 -12.50 9.15
C LEU A 454 1.91 -12.64 7.76
N GLY A 455 0.76 -13.30 7.70
CA GLY A 455 0.01 -13.45 6.45
C GLY A 455 -1.48 -13.26 6.71
N ASP A 456 -2.12 -12.44 5.90
CA ASP A 456 -3.55 -12.22 5.93
C ASP A 456 -4.26 -13.04 4.85
N ASN A 457 -5.58 -13.19 5.00
CA ASN A 457 -6.47 -13.88 4.06
C ASN A 457 -6.04 -15.31 3.70
N LEU A 458 -5.61 -16.07 4.70
CA LEU A 458 -5.07 -17.43 4.51
C LEU A 458 -6.06 -18.40 3.86
N LEU A 459 -7.37 -18.18 4.00
CA LEU A 459 -8.39 -19.02 3.37
C LEU A 459 -8.33 -18.94 1.85
N SER A 460 -7.90 -17.82 1.31
CA SER A 460 -7.77 -17.57 -0.13
C SER A 460 -6.46 -18.10 -0.72
N TYR A 461 -5.49 -18.50 0.08
CA TYR A 461 -4.22 -19.06 -0.45
C TYR A 461 -4.37 -20.40 -1.17
N ARG A 462 -5.55 -21.06 -1.06
CA ARG A 462 -5.87 -22.26 -1.87
C ARG A 462 -6.06 -21.92 -3.34
N ASN A 463 -6.54 -20.71 -3.65
CA ASN A 463 -6.64 -20.15 -4.99
C ASN A 463 -6.37 -18.64 -4.91
N VAL A 464 -5.09 -18.26 -5.00
CA VAL A 464 -4.68 -16.85 -4.90
C VAL A 464 -5.25 -16.01 -6.05
N ALA A 465 -5.51 -16.62 -7.20
CA ALA A 465 -6.11 -15.94 -8.35
C ALA A 465 -7.58 -15.53 -8.10
N ASP A 466 -8.27 -16.22 -7.20
CA ASP A 466 -9.65 -15.94 -6.78
C ASP A 466 -9.74 -15.00 -5.56
N SER A 467 -8.58 -14.57 -5.06
CA SER A 467 -8.51 -13.73 -3.89
C SER A 467 -8.66 -12.25 -4.24
N HIS A 468 -9.58 -11.57 -3.56
CA HIS A 468 -9.64 -10.10 -3.59
C HIS A 468 -8.53 -9.44 -2.77
N TYR A 469 -7.82 -10.22 -1.95
CA TYR A 469 -6.86 -9.70 -0.98
C TYR A 469 -5.85 -10.76 -0.54
N ALA A 470 -4.57 -10.42 -0.48
CA ALA A 470 -3.56 -11.16 0.26
C ALA A 470 -2.42 -10.24 0.74
N SER A 471 -1.77 -10.54 1.86
CA SER A 471 -0.57 -9.86 2.31
C SER A 471 0.42 -10.85 2.92
N LEU A 472 1.69 -10.54 2.77
CA LEU A 472 2.77 -11.27 3.42
C LEU A 472 3.76 -10.28 4.00
N GLN A 473 4.09 -10.46 5.27
CA GLN A 473 5.15 -9.72 5.92
C GLN A 473 6.05 -10.68 6.69
N PHE A 474 7.36 -10.49 6.60
CA PHE A 474 8.31 -11.26 7.38
C PHE A 474 9.57 -10.44 7.68
N GLY A 475 10.33 -10.90 8.67
CA GLY A 475 11.60 -10.26 8.97
C GLY A 475 12.43 -10.97 10.01
N PHE A 476 13.72 -10.60 10.02
CA PHE A 476 14.73 -11.10 10.93
C PHE A 476 15.38 -9.95 11.69
N ASN A 477 15.43 -10.07 13.01
CA ASN A 477 16.03 -9.09 13.90
C ASN A 477 16.99 -9.77 14.88
N ILE A 478 17.91 -8.97 15.40
CA ILE A 478 18.70 -9.34 16.56
C ILE A 478 18.26 -8.44 17.73
N ILE A 479 17.86 -9.06 18.83
CA ILE A 479 17.28 -8.37 19.98
C ILE A 479 18.11 -8.68 21.22
N SER A 480 18.36 -7.67 22.03
CA SER A 480 18.92 -7.83 23.38
C SER A 480 17.91 -7.38 24.42
N TRP A 481 17.77 -8.15 25.45
CA TRP A 481 16.92 -7.86 26.58
C TRP A 481 17.71 -7.15 27.70
N ASN A 482 17.02 -6.40 28.55
CA ASN A 482 17.66 -5.89 29.77
C ASN A 482 18.06 -7.11 30.63
N SER A 483 19.37 -7.36 30.75
CA SER A 483 19.89 -8.11 31.88
C SER A 483 19.91 -7.15 33.08
N ASN A 484 19.03 -7.36 34.03
CA ASN A 484 19.25 -6.77 35.34
C ASN A 484 20.34 -7.52 36.04
#